data_a3d85d88280458a4a409fcd8cad8d50a
#
_entry.id   a3d85d88280458a4a409fcd8cad8d50a
#
_cell.length_a   1.000
_cell.length_b   1.000
_cell.length_c   1.000
_cell.angle_alpha   90.00
_cell.angle_beta   90.00
_cell.angle_gamma   90.00
#
_symmetry.space_group_name_H-M   'P 1'
#
loop_
_entity.id
_entity.type
_entity.pdbx_description
1 polymer ?
#
loop_
_entity_poly.entity_id
_entity_poly.type
_entity_poly.pdbx_seq_one_letter_code
_entity_poly.pdbx_strand_id
1 'polypeptide(L)'
;MKLISAIIKPFKLDDVREALGDIGVSGITVTEVKGFGRQKGHTELYRGAEYVVDFLPKIKVEIAVDDGLVDKVIEAITNAARTGKIGDGKIFVYNLEQVVRIRTGETGIDAL
;
A
#
# COMPACT_ATOMS: atom_id res chain seq x y z
N MET A 1 -8.19 -16.40 -1.91
CA MET A 1 -7.30 -15.53 -1.06
C MET A 1 -6.48 -14.62 -1.95
N LYS A 2 -6.38 -13.38 -1.57
CA LYS A 2 -5.62 -12.37 -2.33
C LYS A 2 -4.69 -11.62 -1.40
N LEU A 3 -3.53 -11.25 -1.93
CA LEU A 3 -2.65 -10.26 -1.31
C LEU A 3 -2.90 -8.92 -1.98
N ILE A 4 -3.27 -7.93 -1.20
CA ILE A 4 -3.44 -6.57 -1.68
C ILE A 4 -2.22 -5.78 -1.24
N SER A 5 -1.50 -5.22 -2.22
CA SER A 5 -0.30 -4.43 -2.00
C SER A 5 -0.57 -3.01 -2.52
N ALA A 6 -0.51 -2.03 -1.63
CA ALA A 6 -0.77 -0.65 -1.97
C ALA A 6 0.47 0.21 -1.74
N ILE A 7 0.86 0.94 -2.76
CA ILE A 7 1.93 1.94 -2.64
C ILE A 7 1.25 3.29 -2.49
N ILE A 8 1.51 3.95 -1.36
CA ILE A 8 0.83 5.19 -0.99
C ILE A 8 1.82 6.27 -0.57
N LYS A 9 1.37 7.50 -0.53
CA LYS A 9 2.14 8.61 0.05
C LYS A 9 2.30 8.38 1.55
N PRO A 10 3.49 8.66 2.14
CA PRO A 10 3.75 8.35 3.56
C PRO A 10 2.75 8.98 4.52
N PHE A 11 2.34 10.22 4.29
CA PHE A 11 1.42 10.91 5.19
C PHE A 11 -0.01 10.36 5.16
N LYS A 12 -0.31 9.43 4.24
CA LYS A 12 -1.62 8.78 4.14
C LYS A 12 -1.70 7.46 4.91
N LEU A 13 -0.61 7.01 5.50
CA LEU A 13 -0.58 5.71 6.18
C LEU A 13 -1.64 5.62 7.30
N ASP A 14 -1.72 6.64 8.15
CA ASP A 14 -2.67 6.61 9.27
C ASP A 14 -4.12 6.58 8.78
N ASP A 15 -4.44 7.36 7.75
CA ASP A 15 -5.77 7.38 7.16
C ASP A 15 -6.14 6.01 6.57
N VAL A 16 -5.20 5.37 5.87
CA VAL A 16 -5.40 4.04 5.30
C VAL A 16 -5.59 2.99 6.39
N ARG A 17 -4.75 3.02 7.42
CA ARG A 17 -4.84 2.09 8.54
C ARG A 17 -6.20 2.20 9.24
N GLU A 18 -6.68 3.42 9.47
CA GLU A 18 -7.98 3.67 10.09
C GLU A 18 -9.12 3.16 9.21
N ALA A 19 -9.08 3.47 7.91
CA ALA A 19 -10.10 3.02 6.98
C ALA A 19 -10.18 1.48 6.89
N LEU A 20 -9.04 0.80 6.93
CA LEU A 20 -9.00 -0.67 6.93
C LEU A 20 -9.55 -1.23 8.25
N GLY A 21 -9.25 -0.61 9.38
CA GLY A 21 -9.81 -0.98 10.67
C GLY A 21 -11.32 -0.88 10.69
N ASP A 22 -11.88 0.15 10.07
CA ASP A 22 -13.33 0.38 10.00
C ASP A 22 -14.08 -0.73 9.26
N ILE A 23 -13.43 -1.41 8.34
CA ILE A 23 -14.02 -2.55 7.61
C ILE A 23 -13.60 -3.91 8.19
N GLY A 24 -12.97 -3.92 9.37
CA GLY A 24 -12.62 -5.14 10.08
C GLY A 24 -11.28 -5.75 9.71
N VAL A 25 -10.44 -5.04 8.97
CA VAL A 25 -9.09 -5.50 8.64
C VAL A 25 -8.10 -4.88 9.62
N SER A 26 -7.44 -5.71 10.42
CA SER A 26 -6.50 -5.26 11.43
C SER A 26 -5.05 -5.69 11.17
N GLY A 27 -4.85 -6.80 10.49
CA GLY A 27 -3.51 -7.32 10.20
C GLY A 27 -2.96 -6.71 8.92
N ILE A 28 -2.08 -5.73 9.05
CA ILE A 28 -1.40 -5.12 7.90
C ILE A 28 0.10 -5.20 8.09
N THR A 29 0.82 -5.31 6.98
CA THR A 29 2.28 -5.22 6.95
C THR A 29 2.67 -3.92 6.26
N VAL A 30 3.57 -3.17 6.87
CA VAL A 30 3.99 -1.86 6.37
C VAL A 30 5.48 -1.89 6.09
N THR A 31 5.86 -1.42 4.91
CA THR A 31 7.26 -1.33 4.49
C THR A 31 7.53 0.07 3.96
N GLU A 32 8.62 0.68 4.40
CA GLU A 32 9.11 1.91 3.81
C GLU A 32 9.81 1.58 2.49
N VAL A 33 9.39 2.23 1.42
CA VAL A 33 9.93 2.00 0.08
C VAL A 33 10.22 3.34 -0.59
N LYS A 34 10.90 3.28 -1.72
CA LYS A 34 11.14 4.46 -2.56
C LYS A 34 10.49 4.22 -3.91
N GLY A 35 9.75 5.20 -4.37
CA GLY A 35 9.12 5.16 -5.68
C GLY A 35 9.86 6.00 -6.69
N PHE A 36 9.99 5.45 -7.88
CA PHE A 36 10.43 6.18 -9.06
C PHE A 36 9.27 6.16 -10.06
N GLY A 37 8.81 7.32 -10.48
CA GLY A 37 7.66 7.36 -11.38
C GLY A 37 7.47 8.73 -12.00
N ARG A 38 6.23 9.02 -12.37
CA ARG A 38 5.87 10.24 -13.09
C ARG A 38 5.74 11.48 -12.19
N GLN A 39 6.32 11.46 -10.99
CA GLN A 39 6.33 12.63 -10.13
C GLN A 39 7.37 13.61 -10.63
N LYS A 40 6.96 14.39 -11.62
CA LYS A 40 7.79 15.45 -12.17
C LYS A 40 7.69 16.69 -11.29
N GLY A 41 8.73 17.50 -11.31
CA GLY A 41 8.71 18.81 -10.68
C GLY A 41 9.50 18.91 -9.39
N HIS A 42 10.19 17.87 -8.98
CA HIS A 42 11.13 17.96 -7.89
C HIS A 42 12.54 18.14 -8.46
N THR A 43 12.86 19.38 -8.77
CA THR A 43 14.19 19.75 -9.26
C THR A 43 14.89 20.54 -8.17
N GLU A 44 16.09 20.14 -7.84
CA GLU A 44 16.92 20.85 -6.87
C GLU A 44 18.16 21.41 -7.55
N LEU A 45 18.61 22.57 -7.11
CA LEU A 45 19.88 23.15 -7.54
C LEU A 45 20.98 22.76 -6.57
N TYR A 46 22.04 22.18 -7.10
CA TYR A 46 23.22 21.85 -6.34
C TYR A 46 24.46 22.32 -7.11
N ARG A 47 25.23 23.25 -6.52
CA ARG A 47 26.42 23.83 -7.15
C ARG A 47 26.12 24.40 -8.55
N GLY A 48 24.94 24.97 -8.74
CA GLY A 48 24.55 25.55 -10.02
C GLY A 48 24.03 24.57 -11.06
N ALA A 49 23.95 23.27 -10.73
CA ALA A 49 23.37 22.25 -11.59
C ALA A 49 21.99 21.84 -11.08
N GLU A 50 21.08 21.58 -12.00
CA GLU A 50 19.77 21.05 -11.66
C GLU A 50 19.84 19.54 -11.48
N TYR A 51 19.27 19.05 -10.38
CA TYR A 51 19.10 17.62 -10.14
C TYR A 51 17.62 17.29 -10.09
N VAL A 52 17.22 16.28 -10.85
CA VAL A 52 15.88 15.70 -10.75
C VAL A 52 15.92 14.69 -9.62
N VAL A 53 15.04 14.85 -8.63
CA VAL A 53 14.87 13.86 -7.59
C VAL A 53 14.01 12.74 -8.15
N ASP A 54 14.65 11.63 -8.52
CA ASP A 54 13.99 10.51 -9.19
C ASP A 54 13.26 9.58 -8.23
N PHE A 55 13.78 9.45 -7.00
CA PHE A 55 13.21 8.55 -6.01
C PHE A 55 12.60 9.34 -4.86
N LEU A 56 11.35 9.00 -4.54
CA LEU A 56 10.61 9.62 -3.44
C LEU A 56 10.18 8.56 -2.45
N PRO A 57 10.16 8.91 -1.14
CA PRO A 57 9.65 7.99 -0.12
C PRO A 57 8.19 7.65 -0.37
N LYS A 58 7.87 6.38 -0.21
CA LYS A 58 6.52 5.82 -0.27
C LYS A 58 6.37 4.79 0.84
N ILE A 59 5.14 4.40 1.08
CA ILE A 59 4.81 3.31 1.98
C ILE A 59 4.14 2.21 1.18
N LYS A 60 4.57 0.97 1.43
CA LYS A 60 3.89 -0.20 0.92
C LYS A 60 3.09 -0.84 2.06
N VAL A 61 1.78 -0.94 1.88
CA VAL A 61 0.87 -1.61 2.80
C VAL A 61 0.41 -2.90 2.16
N GLU A 62 0.56 -4.01 2.87
CA GLU A 62 0.17 -5.33 2.36
C GLU A 62 -0.83 -6.00 3.30
N ILE A 63 -1.86 -6.59 2.71
CA ILE A 63 -2.94 -7.25 3.42
C ILE A 63 -3.34 -8.51 2.68
N ALA A 64 -3.42 -9.63 3.40
CA ALA A 64 -3.99 -10.86 2.86
C ALA A 64 -5.46 -10.95 3.28
N VAL A 65 -6.34 -11.12 2.33
CA VAL A 65 -7.78 -11.18 2.58
C VAL A 65 -8.46 -12.29 1.78
N ASP A 66 -9.64 -12.68 2.22
CA ASP A 66 -10.52 -13.53 1.43
C ASP A 66 -11.03 -12.76 0.20
N ASP A 67 -11.32 -13.49 -0.87
CA ASP A 67 -11.77 -12.90 -2.13
C ASP A 67 -12.98 -11.97 -1.96
N GLY A 68 -13.89 -12.30 -1.05
CA GLY A 68 -15.08 -11.50 -0.79
C GLY A 68 -14.82 -10.11 -0.20
N LEU A 69 -13.62 -9.85 0.32
CA LEU A 69 -13.25 -8.56 0.91
C LEU A 69 -12.45 -7.66 -0.03
N VAL A 70 -12.02 -8.16 -1.17
CA VAL A 70 -11.11 -7.43 -2.07
C VAL A 70 -11.66 -6.07 -2.46
N ASP A 71 -12.90 -6.03 -2.93
CA ASP A 71 -13.49 -4.76 -3.41
C ASP A 71 -13.61 -3.74 -2.29
N LYS A 72 -14.01 -4.17 -1.09
CA LYS A 72 -14.11 -3.28 0.08
C LYS A 72 -12.75 -2.73 0.49
N VAL A 73 -11.71 -3.56 0.45
CA VAL A 73 -10.35 -3.14 0.78
C VAL A 73 -9.84 -2.13 -0.24
N ILE A 74 -10.01 -2.41 -1.52
CA ILE A 74 -9.61 -1.48 -2.59
C ILE A 74 -10.32 -0.13 -2.42
N GLU A 75 -11.62 -0.15 -2.18
CA GLU A 75 -12.40 1.08 -1.98
C GLU A 75 -11.91 1.86 -0.75
N ALA A 76 -11.69 1.19 0.36
CA ALA A 76 -11.22 1.82 1.60
C ALA A 76 -9.84 2.48 1.40
N ILE A 77 -8.90 1.77 0.78
CA ILE A 77 -7.56 2.30 0.50
C ILE A 77 -7.65 3.48 -0.47
N THR A 78 -8.39 3.32 -1.55
CA THR A 78 -8.52 4.37 -2.57
C THR A 78 -9.07 5.66 -1.97
N ASN A 79 -10.15 5.55 -1.21
CA ASN A 79 -10.78 6.73 -0.60
C ASN A 79 -9.87 7.40 0.42
N ALA A 80 -9.14 6.62 1.20
CA ALA A 80 -8.25 7.16 2.24
C ALA A 80 -6.95 7.74 1.68
N ALA A 81 -6.41 7.13 0.63
CA ALA A 81 -5.08 7.50 0.10
C ALA A 81 -5.12 8.54 -1.02
N ARG A 82 -6.27 8.74 -1.63
CA ARG A 82 -6.41 9.61 -2.80
C ARG A 82 -6.24 11.09 -2.45
N THR A 83 -5.36 11.78 -3.17
CA THR A 83 -5.27 13.25 -3.14
C THR A 83 -5.72 13.85 -4.46
N GLY A 84 -5.80 13.07 -5.53
CA GLY A 84 -6.06 13.54 -6.88
C GLY A 84 -4.84 14.09 -7.59
N LYS A 85 -3.68 14.02 -6.94
CA LYS A 85 -2.42 14.52 -7.50
C LYS A 85 -1.53 13.36 -7.95
N ILE A 86 -0.59 13.67 -8.82
CA ILE A 86 0.43 12.71 -9.25
C ILE A 86 1.17 12.19 -8.02
N GLY A 87 1.43 10.88 -8.00
CA GLY A 87 2.15 10.24 -6.91
C GLY A 87 1.27 9.57 -5.87
N ASP A 88 -0.05 9.55 -6.07
CA ASP A 88 -0.97 8.87 -5.15
C ASP A 88 -0.70 7.37 -5.02
N GLY A 89 -0.05 6.78 -6.00
CA GLY A 89 0.33 5.38 -5.97
C GLY A 89 -0.63 4.45 -6.68
N LYS A 90 -0.45 3.16 -6.42
CA LYS A 90 -1.23 2.10 -7.07
C LYS A 90 -1.54 0.99 -6.08
N ILE A 91 -2.58 0.24 -6.39
CA ILE A 91 -2.96 -0.96 -5.66
C ILE A 91 -2.76 -2.15 -6.59
N PHE A 92 -2.07 -3.17 -6.09
CA PHE A 92 -1.84 -4.43 -6.80
C PHE A 92 -2.56 -5.54 -6.07
N VAL A 93 -3.18 -6.44 -6.82
CA VAL A 93 -3.88 -7.60 -6.26
C VAL A 93 -3.24 -8.86 -6.82
N TYR A 94 -2.78 -9.74 -5.93
CA TYR A 94 -2.12 -10.99 -6.27
C TYR A 94 -2.96 -12.17 -5.80
N ASN A 95 -2.97 -13.25 -6.57
CA ASN A 95 -3.50 -14.52 -6.09
C ASN A 95 -2.53 -15.13 -5.07
N LEU A 96 -3.05 -15.53 -3.92
CA LEU A 96 -2.29 -16.28 -2.93
C LEU A 96 -2.61 -17.74 -3.05
N GLU A 97 -1.60 -18.57 -3.32
CA GLU A 97 -1.75 -20.01 -3.39
C GLU A 97 -1.90 -20.62 -1.99
N GLN A 98 -1.17 -20.07 -1.02
CA GLN A 98 -1.12 -20.60 0.33
C GLN A 98 -0.86 -19.51 1.34
N VAL A 99 -1.50 -19.62 2.50
CA VAL A 99 -1.24 -18.80 3.68
C VAL A 99 -1.11 -19.73 4.87
N VAL A 100 -0.08 -19.53 5.68
CA VAL A 100 0.15 -20.33 6.89
C VAL A 100 0.39 -19.39 8.05
N ARG A 101 -0.38 -19.55 9.12
CA ARG A 101 -0.15 -18.81 10.37
C ARG A 101 0.97 -19.50 11.14
N ILE A 102 2.06 -18.80 11.36
CA ILE A 102 3.25 -19.41 12.00
C ILE A 102 2.97 -19.94 13.38
N ARG A 103 2.25 -19.18 14.22
CA ARG A 103 1.99 -19.56 15.60
C ARG A 103 1.16 -20.83 15.74
N THR A 104 0.15 -21.01 14.89
CA THR A 104 -0.84 -22.07 15.03
C THR A 104 -0.70 -23.18 13.99
N GLY A 105 0.00 -22.91 12.89
CA GLY A 105 0.05 -23.83 11.76
C GLY A 105 -1.23 -23.89 10.93
N GLU A 106 -2.22 -23.06 11.23
CA GLU A 106 -3.44 -22.97 10.43
C GLU A 106 -3.11 -22.53 9.02
N THR A 107 -3.87 -23.06 8.06
CA THR A 107 -3.65 -22.80 6.63
C THR A 107 -4.90 -22.26 5.95
N GLY A 108 -4.72 -21.67 4.79
CA GLY A 108 -5.83 -21.17 3.98
C GLY A 108 -6.59 -20.04 4.66
N ILE A 109 -7.90 -20.02 4.51
CA ILE A 109 -8.78 -18.98 5.05
C ILE A 109 -8.65 -18.86 6.58
N ASP A 110 -8.44 -19.97 7.26
CA ASP A 110 -8.29 -19.99 8.73
C ASP A 110 -7.01 -19.29 9.19
N ALA A 111 -6.06 -19.09 8.30
CA ALA A 111 -4.80 -18.41 8.59
C ALA A 111 -4.86 -16.88 8.36
N LEU A 112 -5.91 -16.40 7.77
CA LEU A 112 -6.08 -14.98 7.49
C LEU A 112 -6.40 -14.14 8.73
#